data_4ceb7f2ec2e913389ed5aa382e1ad633
#
_entry.id   4ceb7f2ec2e913389ed5aa382e1ad633
#
_cell.length_a   1.000
_cell.length_b   1.000
_cell.length_c   1.000
_cell.angle_alpha   90.00
_cell.angle_beta   90.00
_cell.angle_gamma   90.00
#
_symmetry.space_group_name_H-M   'P 1'
#
loop_
_entity.id
_entity.type
_entity.pdbx_description
1 polymer ?
#
loop_
_entity_poly.entity_id
_entity_poly.type
_entity_poly.pdbx_seq_one_letter_code
_entity_poly.pdbx_strand_id
1 'polypeptide(L)'
;MNKLKSFLFSLSLLLSYFSLNAQISLNVDLIAAIDRGDSRYSGSWVYVDPLGQEYALVGAKTGTAIYWLDNPDGMENEVAFIPGPSTNWREITVIADKAYVVTDVQDTDHSMQVIDLGALPDYANLISSYDDTFDKGHIIQKDIFDDSPYVYINGTTTTSGVHILDISDPFEPVEVGVYNPGYYIHDCHVRGNLLFAHAFFEPGTDVVDISDKSNPTFLYRIPDPNGSTHSSTMTMDGKYLIVANEQDGRDAIIWNIEDPNNLEAVATYTANNESLVHNPYIKGDFVYIAHNTEGLRIVDLADPEVPVEVGFYDTFEGPSGGFSGLWSACPYLPSGRIIGGERTRGLMIWEWEEHRAGRVYVQLVDSDTQSPIFNADVIIGQDSLLTDDQGWARWGNLNGTFSAVIQAENFFPQTLNFSITEDQKDTIIVVLESSIVPTKASLLKETFSFAPNPTKHQIQIQAMQAAEWRILDIAGKVLLTFVKSSGNHTINLQNLPSGTYIIQAVTAHNRWNQKLIKQD
;
A
#
# COMPACT_ATOMS: atom_id res chain seq x y z
N MET A 1 -78.33 -22.23 -20.61
CA MET A 1 -77.29 -23.18 -20.09
C MET A 1 -76.05 -23.02 -20.95
N ASN A 2 -75.20 -22.08 -20.64
CA ASN A 2 -73.90 -21.89 -21.32
C ASN A 2 -72.80 -21.83 -20.29
N LYS A 3 -71.92 -22.82 -20.33
CA LYS A 3 -70.73 -22.91 -19.46
C LYS A 3 -69.62 -22.02 -20.05
N LEU A 4 -69.26 -20.98 -19.32
CA LEU A 4 -68.10 -20.16 -19.59
C LEU A 4 -66.89 -20.89 -19.07
N LYS A 5 -65.96 -21.27 -19.94
CA LYS A 5 -64.62 -21.82 -19.56
C LYS A 5 -63.69 -20.62 -19.36
N SER A 6 -63.24 -20.43 -18.10
CA SER A 6 -62.15 -19.52 -17.79
C SER A 6 -60.81 -20.14 -18.26
N PHE A 7 -60.09 -19.42 -19.10
CA PHE A 7 -58.72 -19.72 -19.50
C PHE A 7 -57.78 -18.92 -18.57
N LEU A 8 -57.15 -19.61 -17.63
CA LEU A 8 -56.07 -19.04 -16.82
C LEU A 8 -54.80 -19.10 -17.65
N PHE A 9 -54.35 -17.92 -18.07
CA PHE A 9 -53.02 -17.73 -18.67
C PHE A 9 -51.99 -17.62 -17.53
N SER A 10 -51.20 -18.68 -17.34
CA SER A 10 -50.05 -18.71 -16.42
C SER A 10 -48.89 -17.99 -17.10
N LEU A 11 -48.62 -16.75 -16.70
CA LEU A 11 -47.44 -16.02 -17.11
C LEU A 11 -46.27 -16.47 -16.23
N SER A 12 -45.47 -17.45 -16.69
CA SER A 12 -44.22 -17.81 -16.06
C SER A 12 -43.19 -16.72 -16.38
N LEU A 13 -42.88 -15.92 -15.36
CA LEU A 13 -41.74 -14.99 -15.36
C LEU A 13 -40.48 -15.84 -15.32
N LEU A 14 -39.78 -16.01 -16.45
CA LEU A 14 -38.40 -16.45 -16.48
C LEU A 14 -37.54 -15.30 -15.93
N LEU A 15 -37.22 -15.35 -14.66
CA LEU A 15 -36.11 -14.63 -14.08
C LEU A 15 -34.83 -15.28 -14.65
N SER A 16 -34.28 -14.72 -15.72
CA SER A 16 -32.91 -14.96 -16.10
C SER A 16 -32.02 -14.38 -15.01
N TYR A 17 -31.49 -15.23 -14.16
CA TYR A 17 -30.34 -14.90 -13.33
C TYR A 17 -29.16 -14.62 -14.30
N PHE A 18 -28.89 -13.38 -14.57
CA PHE A 18 -27.55 -12.97 -15.00
C PHE A 18 -26.66 -13.18 -13.78
N SER A 19 -25.98 -14.32 -13.69
CA SER A 19 -24.77 -14.39 -12.91
C SER A 19 -23.82 -13.36 -13.54
N LEU A 20 -23.59 -12.25 -12.86
CA LEU A 20 -22.39 -11.46 -13.09
C LEU A 20 -21.25 -12.43 -12.76
N ASN A 21 -20.66 -13.05 -13.78
CA ASN A 21 -19.36 -13.68 -13.61
C ASN A 21 -18.44 -12.53 -13.23
N ALA A 22 -17.94 -12.55 -12.00
CA ALA A 22 -16.83 -11.69 -11.62
C ALA A 22 -15.70 -11.96 -12.62
N GLN A 23 -15.02 -10.92 -13.04
CA GLN A 23 -13.84 -11.05 -13.89
C GLN A 23 -12.79 -11.80 -13.07
N ILE A 24 -12.37 -12.98 -13.54
CA ILE A 24 -11.40 -13.83 -12.83
C ILE A 24 -9.95 -13.46 -13.16
N SER A 25 -9.72 -12.62 -14.17
CA SER A 25 -8.38 -12.15 -14.55
C SER A 25 -8.43 -10.80 -15.25
N LEU A 26 -7.30 -10.09 -15.19
CA LEU A 26 -7.00 -8.87 -15.93
C LEU A 26 -5.55 -8.99 -16.41
N ASN A 27 -5.32 -8.97 -17.73
CA ASN A 27 -3.98 -9.01 -18.34
C ASN A 27 -3.10 -10.21 -17.92
N VAL A 28 -3.67 -11.22 -17.26
CA VAL A 28 -2.98 -12.42 -16.78
C VAL A 28 -3.72 -13.65 -17.28
N ASP A 29 -3.02 -14.52 -17.99
CA ASP A 29 -3.54 -15.77 -18.50
C ASP A 29 -2.94 -16.97 -17.77
N LEU A 30 -3.79 -17.89 -17.35
CA LEU A 30 -3.35 -19.16 -16.76
C LEU A 30 -2.87 -20.10 -17.86
N ILE A 31 -1.59 -20.50 -17.80
CA ILE A 31 -0.99 -21.47 -18.73
C ILE A 31 -1.25 -22.88 -18.25
N ALA A 32 -1.01 -23.14 -16.95
CA ALA A 32 -1.22 -24.45 -16.36
C ALA A 32 -1.55 -24.37 -14.87
N ALA A 33 -2.33 -25.35 -14.42
CA ALA A 33 -2.54 -25.67 -13.01
C ALA A 33 -2.21 -27.15 -12.83
N ILE A 34 -1.18 -27.48 -12.07
CA ILE A 34 -0.64 -28.83 -11.94
C ILE A 34 -0.87 -29.31 -10.51
N ASP A 35 -1.93 -30.10 -10.31
CA ASP A 35 -2.21 -30.75 -9.04
C ASP A 35 -1.62 -32.17 -9.04
N ARG A 36 -0.63 -32.39 -8.21
CA ARG A 36 0.01 -33.69 -7.99
C ARG A 36 -0.89 -34.68 -7.24
N GLY A 37 -1.99 -34.19 -6.68
CA GLY A 37 -2.87 -34.97 -5.80
C GLY A 37 -2.48 -34.91 -4.32
N ASP A 38 -1.59 -34.00 -3.94
CA ASP A 38 -1.32 -33.68 -2.55
C ASP A 38 -2.47 -32.84 -1.96
N SER A 39 -2.71 -32.96 -0.67
CA SER A 39 -3.83 -32.26 -0.03
C SER A 39 -3.52 -30.81 0.33
N ARG A 40 -2.26 -30.38 0.20
CA ARG A 40 -1.78 -29.02 0.48
C ARG A 40 -0.51 -28.72 -0.29
N TYR A 41 -0.41 -27.45 -0.70
CA TYR A 41 0.78 -26.84 -1.29
C TYR A 41 1.08 -25.51 -0.59
N SER A 42 2.30 -24.97 -0.75
CA SER A 42 2.73 -23.72 -0.10
C SER A 42 3.79 -22.99 -0.92
N GLY A 43 4.98 -22.77 -0.36
CA GLY A 43 6.04 -22.02 -1.02
C GLY A 43 6.42 -22.55 -2.39
N SER A 44 6.79 -21.63 -3.27
CA SER A 44 7.32 -21.97 -4.60
C SER A 44 8.56 -21.12 -4.92
N TRP A 45 9.44 -21.68 -5.73
CA TRP A 45 10.61 -20.98 -6.24
C TRP A 45 10.96 -21.44 -7.64
N VAL A 46 11.89 -20.76 -8.29
CA VAL A 46 12.34 -21.07 -9.65
C VAL A 46 13.81 -21.43 -9.68
N TYR A 47 14.18 -22.20 -10.66
CA TYR A 47 15.56 -22.49 -11.04
C TYR A 47 15.74 -22.36 -12.54
N VAL A 48 16.86 -21.81 -12.97
CA VAL A 48 17.27 -21.76 -14.38
C VAL A 48 18.62 -22.42 -14.50
N ASP A 49 18.71 -23.45 -15.33
CA ASP A 49 19.96 -24.18 -15.52
C ASP A 49 20.97 -23.41 -16.38
N PRO A 50 22.24 -23.83 -16.48
CA PRO A 50 23.25 -23.18 -17.32
C PRO A 50 22.93 -23.19 -18.84
N LEU A 51 21.96 -23.99 -19.29
CA LEU A 51 21.48 -24.03 -20.67
C LEU A 51 20.31 -23.07 -20.90
N GLY A 52 19.83 -22.40 -19.83
CA GLY A 52 18.69 -21.48 -19.87
C GLY A 52 17.34 -22.18 -19.77
N GLN A 53 17.29 -23.46 -19.41
CA GLN A 53 16.05 -24.18 -19.20
C GLN A 53 15.45 -23.79 -17.85
N GLU A 54 14.13 -23.63 -17.81
CA GLU A 54 13.39 -23.13 -16.67
C GLU A 54 12.70 -24.26 -15.90
N TYR A 55 12.78 -24.17 -14.57
CA TYR A 55 12.15 -25.13 -13.66
C TYR A 55 11.38 -24.39 -12.56
N ALA A 56 10.25 -24.99 -12.16
CA ALA A 56 9.47 -24.56 -11.01
C ALA A 56 9.60 -25.60 -9.88
N LEU A 57 9.81 -25.12 -8.67
CA LEU A 57 9.78 -25.91 -7.46
C LEU A 57 8.53 -25.50 -6.65
N VAL A 58 7.78 -26.48 -6.14
CA VAL A 58 6.64 -26.20 -5.27
C VAL A 58 6.66 -27.12 -4.04
N GLY A 59 6.42 -26.53 -2.88
CA GLY A 59 6.25 -27.24 -1.62
C GLY A 59 4.90 -27.97 -1.60
N ALA A 60 4.93 -29.29 -1.67
CA ALA A 60 3.77 -30.15 -1.46
C ALA A 60 3.78 -30.65 -0.01
N LYS A 61 2.62 -31.18 0.45
CA LYS A 61 2.47 -31.68 1.83
C LYS A 61 3.53 -32.71 2.22
N THR A 62 3.94 -33.56 1.31
CA THR A 62 4.82 -34.72 1.59
C THR A 62 6.21 -34.59 1.01
N GLY A 63 6.57 -33.45 0.41
CA GLY A 63 7.87 -33.20 -0.19
C GLY A 63 7.92 -31.97 -1.08
N THR A 64 8.99 -31.86 -1.84
CA THR A 64 9.20 -30.80 -2.83
C THR A 64 9.07 -31.39 -4.23
N ALA A 65 8.15 -30.89 -5.03
CA ALA A 65 7.99 -31.28 -6.44
C ALA A 65 8.74 -30.28 -7.34
N ILE A 66 9.37 -30.80 -8.41
CA ILE A 66 10.17 -30.04 -9.36
C ILE A 66 9.65 -30.32 -10.76
N TYR A 67 9.32 -29.26 -11.50
CA TYR A 67 8.73 -29.32 -12.83
C TYR A 67 9.62 -28.63 -13.85
N TRP A 68 9.84 -29.27 -15.00
CA TRP A 68 10.53 -28.67 -16.14
C TRP A 68 9.54 -27.91 -17.03
N LEU A 69 9.73 -26.61 -17.16
CA LEU A 69 8.78 -25.72 -17.84
C LEU A 69 9.02 -25.59 -19.35
N ASP A 70 10.22 -25.93 -19.84
CA ASP A 70 10.60 -25.83 -21.26
C ASP A 70 10.56 -27.18 -21.98
N ASN A 71 9.76 -28.11 -21.48
CA ASN A 71 9.62 -29.43 -22.10
C ASN A 71 9.20 -29.30 -23.56
N PRO A 72 9.92 -29.99 -24.50
CA PRO A 72 9.64 -29.95 -25.94
C PRO A 72 8.20 -30.34 -26.33
N ASP A 73 7.53 -31.14 -25.50
CA ASP A 73 6.16 -31.58 -25.74
C ASP A 73 5.10 -30.54 -25.31
N GLY A 74 5.54 -29.37 -24.82
CA GLY A 74 4.66 -28.27 -24.39
C GLY A 74 3.85 -28.58 -23.12
N MET A 75 4.25 -29.59 -22.37
CA MET A 75 3.65 -29.95 -21.10
C MET A 75 4.65 -29.79 -19.97
N GLU A 76 4.24 -29.18 -18.90
CA GLU A 76 5.00 -29.10 -17.67
C GLU A 76 5.03 -30.48 -17.00
N ASN A 77 6.23 -31.07 -16.90
CA ASN A 77 6.41 -32.42 -16.33
C ASN A 77 7.10 -32.35 -14.98
N GLU A 78 6.59 -33.13 -14.01
CA GLU A 78 7.34 -33.41 -12.78
C GLU A 78 8.56 -34.26 -13.13
N VAL A 79 9.75 -33.65 -12.99
CA VAL A 79 11.04 -34.31 -13.29
C VAL A 79 11.68 -34.88 -12.04
N ALA A 80 11.30 -34.38 -10.86
CA ALA A 80 11.76 -34.93 -9.58
C ALA A 80 10.77 -34.63 -8.46
N PHE A 81 10.75 -35.51 -7.45
CA PHE A 81 10.06 -35.31 -6.19
C PHE A 81 10.99 -35.71 -5.05
N ILE A 82 11.25 -34.78 -4.14
CA ILE A 82 12.10 -35.01 -2.97
C ILE A 82 11.19 -35.14 -1.75
N PRO A 83 11.07 -36.34 -1.17
CA PRO A 83 10.27 -36.56 0.02
C PRO A 83 10.78 -35.73 1.22
N GLY A 84 9.85 -35.33 2.10
CA GLY A 84 10.15 -34.61 3.33
C GLY A 84 9.05 -34.79 4.36
N PRO A 85 9.20 -34.20 5.56
CA PRO A 85 8.19 -34.26 6.62
C PRO A 85 6.83 -33.79 6.13
N SER A 86 5.75 -34.44 6.58
CA SER A 86 4.39 -34.05 6.20
C SER A 86 4.00 -32.74 6.88
N THR A 87 3.80 -31.70 6.10
CA THR A 87 3.51 -30.35 6.59
C THR A 87 2.47 -29.64 5.71
N ASN A 88 1.87 -28.56 6.23
CA ASN A 88 1.07 -27.62 5.44
C ASN A 88 1.88 -26.40 4.98
N TRP A 89 3.09 -26.22 5.50
CA TRP A 89 3.98 -25.09 5.23
C TRP A 89 5.39 -25.61 4.94
N ARG A 90 5.81 -25.43 3.70
CA ARG A 90 7.13 -25.78 3.19
C ARG A 90 7.61 -24.60 2.36
N GLU A 91 8.68 -23.97 2.83
CA GLU A 91 9.25 -22.82 2.14
C GLU A 91 10.55 -23.17 1.45
N ILE A 92 10.78 -22.55 0.29
CA ILE A 92 11.83 -22.93 -0.65
C ILE A 92 12.56 -21.66 -1.10
N THR A 93 13.88 -21.71 -1.13
CA THR A 93 14.71 -20.76 -1.88
C THR A 93 15.76 -21.49 -2.68
N VAL A 94 16.25 -20.86 -3.77
CA VAL A 94 17.30 -21.45 -4.61
C VAL A 94 18.47 -20.49 -4.71
N ILE A 95 19.69 -21.01 -4.45
CA ILE A 95 20.95 -20.29 -4.65
C ILE A 95 21.83 -21.15 -5.54
N ALA A 96 22.28 -20.58 -6.67
CA ALA A 96 22.96 -21.29 -7.73
C ALA A 96 22.16 -22.52 -8.20
N ASP A 97 22.72 -23.71 -8.11
CA ASP A 97 22.09 -24.99 -8.49
C ASP A 97 21.62 -25.81 -7.29
N LYS A 98 21.35 -25.17 -6.14
CA LYS A 98 20.87 -25.83 -4.92
C LYS A 98 19.58 -25.20 -4.42
N ALA A 99 18.59 -26.04 -4.08
CA ALA A 99 17.41 -25.61 -3.37
C ALA A 99 17.55 -25.91 -1.88
N TYR A 100 17.18 -24.93 -1.06
CA TYR A 100 17.14 -24.99 0.39
C TYR A 100 15.68 -24.93 0.83
N VAL A 101 15.27 -25.93 1.61
CA VAL A 101 13.86 -26.16 1.94
C VAL A 101 13.68 -26.34 3.43
N VAL A 102 12.81 -25.55 4.04
CA VAL A 102 12.43 -25.66 5.46
C VAL A 102 10.97 -26.04 5.63
N THR A 103 10.64 -26.57 6.80
CA THR A 103 9.25 -26.94 7.17
C THR A 103 8.95 -26.61 8.62
N ASP A 104 7.67 -26.39 8.93
CA ASP A 104 7.16 -26.15 10.27
C ASP A 104 7.17 -27.39 11.18
N VAL A 105 7.42 -28.55 10.62
CA VAL A 105 7.40 -29.79 11.40
C VAL A 105 8.72 -29.95 12.09
N GLN A 106 8.66 -30.15 13.40
CA GLN A 106 9.83 -30.49 14.19
C GLN A 106 10.31 -31.89 13.78
N ASP A 107 11.47 -31.93 13.12
CA ASP A 107 12.11 -33.14 12.62
C ASP A 107 13.62 -32.98 12.78
N THR A 108 14.23 -33.82 13.60
CA THR A 108 15.67 -33.74 13.90
C THR A 108 16.58 -34.21 12.75
N ASP A 109 16.00 -34.81 11.72
CA ASP A 109 16.79 -35.34 10.60
C ASP A 109 16.68 -34.48 9.33
N HIS A 110 15.70 -33.53 9.27
CA HIS A 110 15.38 -32.79 8.05
C HIS A 110 14.91 -31.36 8.31
N SER A 111 15.52 -30.64 9.24
CA SER A 111 15.11 -29.26 9.60
C SER A 111 15.28 -28.29 8.45
N MET A 112 16.37 -28.40 7.69
CA MET A 112 16.53 -27.80 6.37
C MET A 112 17.10 -28.85 5.41
N GLN A 113 16.40 -29.11 4.32
CA GLN A 113 16.87 -30.01 3.26
C GLN A 113 17.67 -29.19 2.21
N VAL A 114 18.78 -29.75 1.73
CA VAL A 114 19.56 -29.22 0.60
C VAL A 114 19.45 -30.17 -0.59
N ILE A 115 18.87 -29.66 -1.68
CA ILE A 115 18.55 -30.43 -2.88
C ILE A 115 19.48 -29.98 -4.00
N ASP A 116 20.19 -30.89 -4.62
CA ASP A 116 21.00 -30.66 -5.81
C ASP A 116 20.12 -30.65 -7.07
N LEU A 117 20.15 -29.55 -7.81
CA LEU A 117 19.42 -29.32 -9.05
C LEU A 117 20.31 -29.44 -10.31
N GLY A 118 21.63 -29.60 -10.11
CA GLY A 118 22.62 -29.51 -11.19
C GLY A 118 22.51 -30.60 -12.27
N ALA A 119 21.77 -31.70 -12.00
CA ALA A 119 21.54 -32.77 -12.97
C ALA A 119 20.15 -32.76 -13.63
N LEU A 120 19.37 -31.69 -13.40
CA LEU A 120 18.09 -31.53 -14.08
C LEU A 120 18.29 -31.40 -15.61
N PRO A 121 17.37 -31.90 -16.44
CA PRO A 121 16.09 -32.53 -16.09
C PRO A 121 16.17 -34.02 -15.73
N ASP A 122 17.35 -34.64 -15.76
CA ASP A 122 17.49 -36.09 -15.59
C ASP A 122 17.08 -36.53 -14.17
N TYR A 123 17.52 -35.81 -13.14
CA TYR A 123 17.14 -36.02 -11.74
C TYR A 123 17.55 -34.86 -10.83
N ALA A 124 16.95 -34.82 -9.62
CA ALA A 124 17.42 -34.02 -8.49
C ALA A 124 17.57 -34.91 -7.27
N ASN A 125 18.50 -34.57 -6.36
CA ASN A 125 18.81 -35.38 -5.18
C ASN A 125 18.85 -34.55 -3.89
N LEU A 126 18.36 -35.10 -2.81
CA LEU A 126 18.70 -34.65 -1.46
C LEU A 126 20.18 -34.97 -1.20
N ILE A 127 21.01 -33.96 -0.99
CA ILE A 127 22.47 -34.12 -0.78
C ILE A 127 22.89 -33.92 0.66
N SER A 128 22.19 -33.11 1.42
CA SER A 128 22.41 -32.90 2.85
C SER A 128 21.16 -32.40 3.55
N SER A 129 21.18 -32.44 4.86
CA SER A 129 20.19 -31.83 5.75
C SER A 129 20.94 -31.07 6.84
N TYR A 130 20.34 -30.01 7.36
CA TYR A 130 20.88 -29.25 8.48
C TYR A 130 19.91 -29.32 9.66
N ASP A 131 20.42 -29.68 10.83
CA ASP A 131 19.67 -29.81 12.09
C ASP A 131 20.55 -29.43 13.34
N ASP A 132 21.71 -28.80 13.12
CA ASP A 132 22.68 -28.54 14.18
C ASP A 132 22.19 -27.51 15.21
N THR A 133 21.46 -26.48 14.79
CA THR A 133 21.03 -25.37 15.66
C THR A 133 19.52 -25.19 15.79
N PHE A 134 18.72 -25.83 14.94
CA PHE A 134 17.27 -25.87 15.03
C PHE A 134 16.71 -27.17 14.40
N ASP A 135 15.52 -27.57 14.79
CA ASP A 135 14.82 -28.78 14.32
C ASP A 135 13.55 -28.51 13.51
N LYS A 136 13.29 -27.24 13.19
CA LYS A 136 12.28 -26.77 12.21
C LYS A 136 12.59 -25.34 11.77
N GLY A 137 12.05 -24.93 10.63
CA GLY A 137 12.05 -23.54 10.17
C GLY A 137 10.72 -23.22 9.49
N HIS A 138 10.14 -22.07 9.79
CA HIS A 138 8.88 -21.63 9.17
C HIS A 138 9.13 -20.98 7.81
N ILE A 139 10.04 -20.04 7.74
CA ILE A 139 10.42 -19.26 6.55
C ILE A 139 11.91 -19.42 6.27
N ILE A 140 12.27 -19.42 5.00
CA ILE A 140 13.65 -19.32 4.51
C ILE A 140 13.71 -18.24 3.44
N GLN A 141 14.63 -17.30 3.62
CA GLN A 141 14.85 -16.18 2.71
C GLN A 141 16.31 -16.10 2.25
N LYS A 142 16.53 -15.42 1.13
CA LYS A 142 17.85 -15.00 0.64
C LYS A 142 17.78 -13.54 0.19
N ASP A 143 18.92 -12.91 -0.07
CA ASP A 143 18.94 -11.71 -0.89
C ASP A 143 18.63 -12.11 -2.35
N ILE A 144 17.52 -11.63 -2.88
CA ILE A 144 17.09 -11.96 -4.27
C ILE A 144 17.88 -11.17 -5.32
N PHE A 145 18.67 -10.18 -4.93
CA PHE A 145 19.45 -9.29 -5.80
C PHE A 145 20.95 -9.62 -5.78
N ASP A 146 21.36 -10.59 -4.96
CA ASP A 146 22.74 -10.98 -4.74
C ASP A 146 22.84 -12.51 -4.68
N ASP A 147 23.90 -13.06 -5.25
CA ASP A 147 24.23 -14.49 -5.18
C ASP A 147 25.10 -14.82 -3.95
N SER A 148 25.03 -14.01 -2.89
CA SER A 148 25.76 -14.27 -1.66
C SER A 148 25.33 -15.60 -1.03
N PRO A 149 26.27 -16.38 -0.48
CA PRO A 149 26.00 -17.73 -0.01
C PRO A 149 25.39 -17.74 1.40
N TYR A 150 24.32 -16.96 1.62
CA TYR A 150 23.64 -16.91 2.92
C TYR A 150 22.15 -17.15 2.76
N VAL A 151 21.60 -17.94 3.69
CA VAL A 151 20.15 -18.07 3.88
C VAL A 151 19.77 -17.62 5.29
N TYR A 152 18.54 -17.12 5.40
CA TYR A 152 17.99 -16.52 6.61
C TYR A 152 16.74 -17.29 6.99
N ILE A 153 16.69 -17.84 8.21
CA ILE A 153 15.65 -18.78 8.63
C ILE A 153 14.96 -18.26 9.88
N ASN A 154 13.63 -18.22 9.82
CA ASN A 154 12.74 -17.74 10.86
C ASN A 154 11.81 -18.85 11.37
N GLY A 155 11.19 -18.62 12.53
CA GLY A 155 10.21 -19.54 13.10
C GLY A 155 10.80 -20.87 13.56
N THR A 156 12.03 -20.83 14.04
CA THR A 156 12.77 -22.01 14.54
C THR A 156 12.33 -22.40 15.96
N THR A 157 12.85 -23.53 16.46
CA THR A 157 12.57 -24.02 17.84
C THR A 157 13.50 -23.42 18.88
N THR A 158 14.65 -22.91 18.49
CA THR A 158 15.73 -22.52 19.41
C THR A 158 15.74 -21.05 19.75
N THR A 159 15.33 -20.20 18.81
CA THR A 159 15.16 -18.77 19.06
C THR A 159 13.87 -18.26 18.42
N SER A 160 13.44 -17.06 18.83
CA SER A 160 12.33 -16.37 18.18
C SER A 160 12.80 -15.43 17.06
N GLY A 161 14.09 -15.40 16.77
CA GLY A 161 14.73 -14.48 15.84
C GLY A 161 15.01 -15.08 14.46
N VAL A 162 16.07 -14.55 13.81
CA VAL A 162 16.51 -14.95 12.47
C VAL A 162 17.86 -15.63 12.56
N HIS A 163 17.94 -16.87 12.11
CA HIS A 163 19.20 -17.62 11.97
C HIS A 163 19.83 -17.29 10.62
N ILE A 164 21.14 -17.05 10.59
CA ILE A 164 21.92 -16.75 9.39
C ILE A 164 22.89 -17.90 9.15
N LEU A 165 22.68 -18.62 8.05
CA LEU A 165 23.55 -19.75 7.68
C LEU A 165 24.40 -19.39 6.47
N ASP A 166 25.70 -19.70 6.57
CA ASP A 166 26.62 -19.76 5.44
C ASP A 166 26.45 -21.12 4.75
N ILE A 167 26.13 -21.07 3.47
CA ILE A 167 25.90 -22.23 2.61
C ILE A 167 26.94 -22.34 1.49
N SER A 168 28.14 -21.74 1.68
CA SER A 168 29.24 -21.83 0.72
C SER A 168 29.64 -23.28 0.44
N ASP A 169 29.55 -24.15 1.45
CA ASP A 169 29.56 -25.60 1.29
C ASP A 169 28.11 -26.14 1.48
N PRO A 170 27.43 -26.52 0.41
CA PRO A 170 26.07 -27.04 0.52
C PRO A 170 25.97 -28.40 1.22
N PHE A 171 27.09 -29.11 1.41
CA PHE A 171 27.11 -30.36 2.17
C PHE A 171 27.27 -30.14 3.68
N GLU A 172 27.83 -29.00 4.09
CA GLU A 172 28.06 -28.62 5.47
C GLU A 172 27.65 -27.15 5.72
N PRO A 173 26.34 -26.79 5.67
CA PRO A 173 25.89 -25.45 6.04
C PRO A 173 26.28 -25.10 7.47
N VAL A 174 26.65 -23.85 7.74
CA VAL A 174 27.14 -23.40 9.06
C VAL A 174 26.38 -22.18 9.52
N GLU A 175 25.81 -22.23 10.73
CA GLU A 175 25.25 -21.01 11.35
C GLU A 175 26.38 -20.05 11.72
N VAL A 176 26.32 -18.85 11.15
CA VAL A 176 27.34 -17.82 11.36
C VAL A 176 26.87 -16.70 12.27
N GLY A 177 25.55 -16.57 12.50
CA GLY A 177 25.00 -15.58 13.40
C GLY A 177 23.49 -15.70 13.59
N VAL A 178 22.98 -14.99 14.60
CA VAL A 178 21.57 -14.96 14.94
C VAL A 178 21.15 -13.53 15.30
N TYR A 179 20.13 -12.99 14.66
CA TYR A 179 19.43 -11.82 15.15
C TYR A 179 18.33 -12.27 16.12
N ASN A 180 18.48 -12.02 17.41
CA ASN A 180 17.51 -12.42 18.43
C ASN A 180 17.09 -11.22 19.29
N PRO A 181 16.00 -10.54 18.93
CA PRO A 181 15.51 -9.38 19.69
C PRO A 181 14.76 -9.76 20.97
N GLY A 182 14.52 -11.04 21.23
CA GLY A 182 13.77 -11.53 22.39
C GLY A 182 12.25 -11.61 22.18
N TYR A 183 11.77 -11.38 20.97
CA TYR A 183 10.37 -11.59 20.53
C TYR A 183 10.34 -12.29 19.17
N TYR A 184 9.15 -12.75 18.79
CA TYR A 184 8.97 -13.56 17.58
C TYR A 184 9.11 -12.73 16.30
N ILE A 185 10.05 -13.14 15.44
CA ILE A 185 10.20 -12.68 14.07
C ILE A 185 9.58 -13.76 13.17
N HIS A 186 8.55 -13.35 12.43
CA HIS A 186 7.79 -14.28 11.59
C HIS A 186 8.48 -14.55 10.26
N ASP A 187 8.82 -13.49 9.54
CA ASP A 187 9.50 -13.52 8.24
C ASP A 187 10.57 -12.43 8.19
N CYS A 188 11.39 -12.42 7.16
CA CYS A 188 12.34 -11.36 6.92
C CYS A 188 12.54 -11.09 5.42
N HIS A 189 12.98 -9.89 5.10
CA HIS A 189 13.48 -9.52 3.77
C HIS A 189 14.93 -9.11 3.89
N VAL A 190 15.75 -9.47 2.92
CA VAL A 190 17.19 -9.16 2.93
C VAL A 190 17.56 -8.39 1.66
N ARG A 191 18.33 -7.33 1.84
CA ARG A 191 18.93 -6.57 0.75
C ARG A 191 20.30 -6.05 1.13
N GLY A 192 21.35 -6.60 0.51
CA GLY A 192 22.74 -6.25 0.81
C GLY A 192 23.09 -6.47 2.27
N ASN A 193 23.40 -5.40 2.97
CA ASN A 193 23.74 -5.44 4.40
C ASN A 193 22.57 -5.12 5.34
N LEU A 194 21.34 -5.10 4.82
CA LEU A 194 20.14 -4.84 5.62
C LEU A 194 19.25 -6.08 5.69
N LEU A 195 18.79 -6.36 6.90
CA LEU A 195 17.76 -7.35 7.22
C LEU A 195 16.54 -6.59 7.74
N PHE A 196 15.39 -6.82 7.14
CA PHE A 196 14.07 -6.33 7.56
C PHE A 196 13.34 -7.48 8.24
N ALA A 197 13.32 -7.48 9.58
CA ALA A 197 12.77 -8.57 10.37
C ALA A 197 11.36 -8.23 10.87
N HIS A 198 10.35 -9.01 10.47
CA HIS A 198 8.93 -8.74 10.72
C HIS A 198 8.49 -9.29 12.07
N ALA A 199 8.21 -8.39 13.00
CA ALA A 199 7.81 -8.72 14.36
C ALA A 199 6.28 -8.88 14.45
N PHE A 200 5.80 -10.09 14.23
CA PHE A 200 4.38 -10.41 14.06
C PHE A 200 3.47 -9.99 15.23
N PHE A 201 3.91 -10.21 16.47
CA PHE A 201 3.16 -9.87 17.67
C PHE A 201 3.59 -8.55 18.31
N GLU A 202 4.65 -7.95 17.81
CA GLU A 202 5.16 -6.64 18.24
C GLU A 202 5.01 -5.66 17.07
N PRO A 203 4.49 -4.44 17.31
CA PRO A 203 4.17 -3.55 16.20
C PRO A 203 5.40 -3.11 15.38
N GLY A 204 5.62 -3.69 14.21
CA GLY A 204 6.55 -3.16 13.22
C GLY A 204 7.61 -4.14 12.69
N THR A 205 8.48 -3.59 11.85
CA THR A 205 9.59 -4.28 11.20
C THR A 205 10.91 -3.73 11.72
N ASP A 206 11.77 -4.59 12.24
CA ASP A 206 13.13 -4.20 12.65
C ASP A 206 14.03 -4.10 11.43
N VAL A 207 14.77 -3.02 11.34
CA VAL A 207 15.84 -2.85 10.37
C VAL A 207 17.17 -3.11 11.07
N VAL A 208 17.92 -4.08 10.57
CA VAL A 208 19.12 -4.65 11.21
C VAL A 208 20.29 -4.57 10.25
N ASP A 209 21.43 -4.09 10.72
CA ASP A 209 22.71 -4.18 10.01
C ASP A 209 23.26 -5.60 10.13
N ILE A 210 23.45 -6.23 9.00
CA ILE A 210 24.03 -7.57 8.85
C ILE A 210 25.31 -7.54 8.01
N SER A 211 26.02 -6.41 7.96
CA SER A 211 27.34 -6.32 7.31
C SER A 211 28.35 -7.29 7.94
N ASP A 212 28.29 -7.47 9.25
CA ASP A 212 28.89 -8.58 9.98
C ASP A 212 27.82 -9.61 10.33
N LYS A 213 27.76 -10.70 9.55
CA LYS A 213 26.76 -11.75 9.73
C LYS A 213 26.83 -12.40 11.12
N SER A 214 28.02 -12.37 11.76
CA SER A 214 28.20 -12.95 13.09
C SER A 214 27.71 -12.05 14.23
N ASN A 215 27.43 -10.79 13.94
CA ASN A 215 27.00 -9.81 14.94
C ASN A 215 25.91 -8.86 14.38
N PRO A 216 24.71 -9.35 14.03
CA PRO A 216 23.62 -8.53 13.57
C PRO A 216 23.26 -7.42 14.56
N THR A 217 23.14 -6.17 14.08
CA THR A 217 22.92 -4.99 14.92
C THR A 217 21.63 -4.29 14.57
N PHE A 218 20.72 -4.16 15.54
CA PHE A 218 19.50 -3.37 15.38
C PHE A 218 19.84 -1.91 15.07
N LEU A 219 19.20 -1.34 14.04
CA LEU A 219 19.34 0.07 13.66
C LEU A 219 18.13 0.89 14.08
N TYR A 220 16.95 0.54 13.60
CA TYR A 220 15.68 1.23 13.90
C TYR A 220 14.50 0.32 13.58
N ARG A 221 13.31 0.76 13.93
CA ARG A 221 12.05 0.07 13.63
C ARG A 221 11.14 0.91 12.75
N ILE A 222 10.63 0.31 11.68
CA ILE A 222 9.51 0.83 10.90
C ILE A 222 8.25 0.48 11.69
N PRO A 223 7.43 1.47 12.11
CA PRO A 223 6.27 1.20 12.95
C PRO A 223 5.14 0.55 12.15
N ASP A 224 4.39 -0.34 12.78
CA ASP A 224 3.08 -0.77 12.30
C ASP A 224 2.11 -0.82 13.47
N PRO A 225 1.36 0.24 13.72
CA PRO A 225 0.49 0.32 14.88
C PRO A 225 -0.68 -0.67 14.86
N ASN A 226 -0.91 -1.32 13.72
CA ASN A 226 -1.98 -2.31 13.54
C ASN A 226 -1.52 -3.74 13.82
N GLY A 227 -0.21 -3.98 13.90
CA GLY A 227 0.39 -5.27 14.21
C GLY A 227 0.28 -6.30 13.08
N SER A 228 0.85 -7.50 13.29
CA SER A 228 0.86 -8.62 12.34
C SER A 228 1.64 -8.38 11.05
N THR A 229 2.74 -7.58 11.12
CA THR A 229 3.71 -7.48 10.02
C THR A 229 4.21 -8.87 9.66
N HIS A 230 4.00 -9.26 8.40
CA HIS A 230 4.25 -10.61 7.94
C HIS A 230 5.51 -10.70 7.09
N SER A 231 5.50 -10.08 5.93
CA SER A 231 6.56 -10.16 4.93
C SER A 231 6.78 -8.80 4.26
N SER A 232 7.84 -8.64 3.51
CA SER A 232 8.05 -7.43 2.73
C SER A 232 8.89 -7.65 1.48
N THR A 233 8.86 -6.66 0.60
CA THR A 233 9.80 -6.52 -0.49
C THR A 233 10.16 -5.05 -0.69
N MET A 234 11.31 -4.78 -1.30
CA MET A 234 11.84 -3.43 -1.48
C MET A 234 11.88 -3.05 -2.96
N THR A 235 11.56 -1.80 -3.30
CA THR A 235 11.74 -1.28 -4.66
C THR A 235 13.19 -1.39 -5.13
N MET A 236 13.39 -1.45 -6.46
CA MET A 236 14.72 -1.66 -7.04
C MET A 236 15.73 -0.58 -6.66
N ASP A 237 15.28 0.66 -6.44
CA ASP A 237 16.10 1.78 -6.00
C ASP A 237 16.40 1.79 -4.48
N GLY A 238 15.77 0.90 -3.72
CA GLY A 238 15.99 0.75 -2.28
C GLY A 238 15.35 1.82 -1.41
N LYS A 239 14.45 2.65 -1.96
CA LYS A 239 13.85 3.78 -1.25
C LYS A 239 12.52 3.47 -0.58
N TYR A 240 11.80 2.48 -1.09
CA TYR A 240 10.49 2.11 -0.57
C TYR A 240 10.43 0.64 -0.19
N LEU A 241 9.81 0.38 0.95
CA LEU A 241 9.54 -0.97 1.45
C LEU A 241 8.03 -1.22 1.44
N ILE A 242 7.61 -2.26 0.76
CA ILE A 242 6.22 -2.74 0.76
C ILE A 242 6.11 -3.79 1.86
N VAL A 243 5.36 -3.51 2.92
CA VAL A 243 5.17 -4.39 4.06
C VAL A 243 3.77 -4.97 4.02
N ALA A 244 3.68 -6.28 3.93
CA ALA A 244 2.43 -7.03 3.95
C ALA A 244 2.02 -7.41 5.38
N ASN A 245 0.72 -7.69 5.56
CA ASN A 245 0.12 -7.93 6.87
C ASN A 245 -0.73 -9.21 6.84
N GLU A 246 -0.49 -10.14 7.76
CA GLU A 246 -1.19 -11.43 7.79
C GLU A 246 -2.48 -11.38 8.62
N GLN A 247 -3.28 -10.34 8.42
CA GLN A 247 -4.57 -10.19 9.06
C GLN A 247 -5.62 -9.69 8.08
N ASP A 248 -6.77 -10.37 8.03
CA ASP A 248 -7.89 -9.93 7.18
C ASP A 248 -8.27 -8.47 7.45
N GLY A 249 -8.52 -7.74 6.38
CA GLY A 249 -8.85 -6.33 6.43
C GLY A 249 -7.67 -5.40 6.69
N ARG A 250 -6.44 -5.88 6.48
CA ARG A 250 -5.22 -5.06 6.55
C ARG A 250 -4.57 -4.95 5.19
N ASP A 251 -4.30 -3.70 4.81
CA ASP A 251 -3.61 -3.39 3.57
C ASP A 251 -2.10 -3.64 3.72
N ALA A 252 -1.43 -3.91 2.61
CA ALA A 252 0.01 -3.71 2.53
C ALA A 252 0.31 -2.20 2.61
N ILE A 253 1.36 -1.84 3.34
CA ILE A 253 1.77 -0.44 3.51
C ILE A 253 3.06 -0.22 2.72
N ILE A 254 3.10 0.86 1.94
CA ILE A 254 4.29 1.30 1.21
C ILE A 254 4.95 2.41 2.02
N TRP A 255 6.14 2.11 2.53
CA TRP A 255 6.95 3.01 3.34
C TRP A 255 8.05 3.65 2.52
N ASN A 256 8.17 4.98 2.56
CA ASN A 256 9.41 5.67 2.20
C ASN A 256 10.40 5.51 3.36
N ILE A 257 11.51 4.84 3.09
CA ILE A 257 12.56 4.52 4.06
C ILE A 257 13.91 5.18 3.75
N GLU A 258 13.92 6.15 2.81
CA GLU A 258 15.14 6.84 2.39
C GLU A 258 15.80 7.60 3.56
N ASP A 259 15.01 8.20 4.45
CA ASP A 259 15.50 8.81 5.69
C ASP A 259 14.98 8.05 6.92
N PRO A 260 15.83 7.29 7.63
CA PRO A 260 15.43 6.57 8.85
C PRO A 260 14.87 7.45 9.97
N ASN A 261 15.15 8.75 9.96
CA ASN A 261 14.62 9.69 10.95
C ASN A 261 13.26 10.29 10.55
N ASN A 262 12.82 10.05 9.31
CA ASN A 262 11.58 10.58 8.76
C ASN A 262 10.88 9.51 7.90
N LEU A 263 10.54 8.39 8.53
CA LEU A 263 9.80 7.30 7.88
C LEU A 263 8.37 7.76 7.57
N GLU A 264 7.91 7.53 6.34
CA GLU A 264 6.59 7.95 5.88
C GLU A 264 5.85 6.80 5.20
N ALA A 265 4.62 6.52 5.65
CA ALA A 265 3.70 5.65 4.93
C ALA A 265 3.09 6.45 3.78
N VAL A 266 3.55 6.22 2.57
CA VAL A 266 3.17 7.03 1.39
C VAL A 266 1.93 6.53 0.68
N ALA A 267 1.64 5.23 0.75
CA ALA A 267 0.46 4.61 0.16
C ALA A 267 0.13 3.28 0.83
N THR A 268 -1.04 2.75 0.52
CA THR A 268 -1.46 1.39 0.86
C THR A 268 -2.01 0.66 -0.36
N TYR A 269 -2.02 -0.67 -0.31
CA TYR A 269 -2.63 -1.50 -1.33
C TYR A 269 -3.34 -2.70 -0.73
N THR A 270 -4.56 -2.95 -1.20
CA THR A 270 -5.29 -4.22 -1.06
C THR A 270 -6.21 -4.42 -2.27
N ALA A 271 -6.41 -5.65 -2.68
CA ALA A 271 -7.42 -5.98 -3.70
C ALA A 271 -8.82 -6.09 -3.09
N ASN A 272 -8.93 -6.41 -1.80
CA ASN A 272 -10.19 -6.59 -1.09
C ASN A 272 -10.02 -6.34 0.41
N ASN A 273 -10.87 -5.48 0.95
CA ASN A 273 -10.86 -5.10 2.39
C ASN A 273 -11.30 -6.24 3.34
N GLU A 274 -11.71 -7.40 2.84
CA GLU A 274 -12.09 -8.56 3.65
C GLU A 274 -11.01 -9.64 3.68
N SER A 275 -9.90 -9.45 2.96
CA SER A 275 -8.78 -10.39 2.84
C SER A 275 -7.47 -9.82 3.38
N LEU A 276 -6.46 -10.65 3.46
CA LEU A 276 -5.11 -10.29 3.90
C LEU A 276 -4.15 -10.24 2.71
N VAL A 277 -3.18 -9.33 2.75
CA VAL A 277 -2.09 -9.25 1.79
C VAL A 277 -0.92 -10.06 2.31
N HIS A 278 -0.53 -11.15 1.61
CA HIS A 278 0.37 -12.15 2.18
C HIS A 278 1.84 -11.98 1.77
N ASN A 279 2.21 -12.36 0.54
CA ASN A 279 3.61 -12.42 0.11
C ASN A 279 3.87 -11.55 -1.13
N PRO A 280 4.58 -10.40 -0.99
CA PRO A 280 4.97 -9.54 -2.10
C PRO A 280 6.35 -9.92 -2.66
N TYR A 281 6.49 -9.87 -3.99
CA TYR A 281 7.73 -10.14 -4.74
C TYR A 281 7.97 -9.00 -5.73
N ILE A 282 9.12 -8.34 -5.67
CA ILE A 282 9.46 -7.24 -6.59
C ILE A 282 10.22 -7.74 -7.81
N LYS A 283 9.86 -7.25 -9.01
CA LYS A 283 10.65 -7.38 -10.22
C LYS A 283 10.46 -6.14 -11.09
N GLY A 284 11.53 -5.40 -11.35
CA GLY A 284 11.44 -4.08 -11.98
C GLY A 284 10.61 -3.11 -11.15
N ASP A 285 9.68 -2.43 -11.80
CA ASP A 285 8.78 -1.48 -11.14
C ASP A 285 7.47 -2.15 -10.67
N PHE A 286 7.37 -3.47 -10.70
CA PHE A 286 6.15 -4.18 -10.35
C PHE A 286 6.31 -5.02 -9.10
N VAL A 287 5.30 -5.01 -8.24
CA VAL A 287 5.17 -5.98 -7.16
C VAL A 287 4.11 -7.03 -7.52
N TYR A 288 4.51 -8.29 -7.39
CA TYR A 288 3.67 -9.47 -7.58
C TYR A 288 3.28 -9.98 -6.21
N ILE A 289 1.99 -10.08 -5.95
CA ILE A 289 1.49 -10.38 -4.61
C ILE A 289 0.69 -11.68 -4.64
N ALA A 290 1.10 -12.63 -3.81
CA ALA A 290 0.23 -13.74 -3.44
C ALA A 290 -0.76 -13.23 -2.39
N HIS A 291 -1.99 -12.94 -2.81
CA HIS A 291 -3.03 -12.32 -1.99
C HIS A 291 -4.06 -13.33 -1.48
N ASN A 292 -3.61 -14.52 -1.13
CA ASN A 292 -4.41 -15.66 -0.68
C ASN A 292 -5.71 -15.85 -1.49
N THR A 293 -6.89 -15.57 -0.89
CA THR A 293 -8.20 -15.74 -1.53
C THR A 293 -8.43 -14.86 -2.75
N GLU A 294 -7.67 -13.79 -2.90
CA GLU A 294 -7.75 -12.89 -4.06
C GLU A 294 -6.79 -13.29 -5.20
N GLY A 295 -5.98 -14.32 -4.99
CA GLY A 295 -5.07 -14.89 -6.00
C GLY A 295 -3.82 -14.06 -6.26
N LEU A 296 -3.35 -14.07 -7.52
CA LEU A 296 -2.21 -13.27 -7.99
C LEU A 296 -2.64 -11.84 -8.26
N ARG A 297 -1.90 -10.87 -7.71
CA ARG A 297 -2.06 -9.44 -7.97
C ARG A 297 -0.75 -8.85 -8.45
N ILE A 298 -0.81 -8.00 -9.49
CA ILE A 298 0.36 -7.31 -10.05
C ILE A 298 0.09 -5.81 -9.98
N VAL A 299 0.96 -5.11 -9.24
CA VAL A 299 0.80 -3.68 -8.96
C VAL A 299 2.00 -2.92 -9.50
N ASP A 300 1.75 -1.91 -10.33
CA ASP A 300 2.74 -0.97 -10.83
C ASP A 300 3.12 0.03 -9.74
N LEU A 301 4.41 0.04 -9.38
CA LEU A 301 5.04 0.92 -8.40
C LEU A 301 6.05 1.89 -9.04
N ALA A 302 5.93 2.18 -10.35
CA ALA A 302 6.77 3.22 -10.98
C ALA A 302 6.64 4.58 -10.27
N ASP A 303 5.53 4.80 -9.58
CA ASP A 303 5.32 5.85 -8.59
C ASP A 303 4.75 5.21 -7.31
N PRO A 304 5.57 4.95 -6.29
CA PRO A 304 5.13 4.26 -5.07
C PRO A 304 4.09 5.01 -4.24
N GLU A 305 3.93 6.33 -4.45
CA GLU A 305 2.87 7.12 -3.82
C GLU A 305 1.50 6.86 -4.50
N VAL A 306 1.49 6.28 -5.70
CA VAL A 306 0.28 5.98 -6.48
C VAL A 306 0.38 4.54 -7.04
N PRO A 307 0.30 3.51 -6.18
CA PRO A 307 0.29 2.13 -6.61
C PRO A 307 -0.96 1.83 -7.45
N VAL A 308 -0.79 1.13 -8.56
CA VAL A 308 -1.90 0.82 -9.48
C VAL A 308 -1.89 -0.67 -9.82
N GLU A 309 -3.00 -1.37 -9.57
CA GLU A 309 -3.17 -2.74 -10.05
C GLU A 309 -3.26 -2.76 -11.58
N VAL A 310 -2.37 -3.51 -12.21
CA VAL A 310 -2.27 -3.62 -13.68
C VAL A 310 -2.53 -5.03 -14.21
N GLY A 311 -2.59 -6.01 -13.31
CA GLY A 311 -2.91 -7.38 -13.65
C GLY A 311 -3.33 -8.19 -12.43
N PHE A 312 -4.22 -9.17 -12.65
CA PHE A 312 -4.57 -10.14 -11.62
C PHE A 312 -5.11 -11.44 -12.22
N TYR A 313 -5.04 -12.50 -11.41
CA TYR A 313 -5.72 -13.76 -11.65
C TYR A 313 -6.26 -14.31 -10.33
N ASP A 314 -7.59 -14.42 -10.20
CA ASP A 314 -8.24 -15.00 -9.04
C ASP A 314 -8.13 -16.54 -9.10
N THR A 315 -7.56 -17.14 -8.05
CA THR A 315 -7.33 -18.59 -7.97
C THR A 315 -8.35 -19.31 -7.10
N PHE A 316 -9.21 -18.60 -6.37
CA PHE A 316 -10.06 -19.17 -5.33
C PHE A 316 -11.52 -18.78 -5.49
N GLU A 317 -12.40 -19.76 -5.63
CA GLU A 317 -13.85 -19.56 -5.82
C GLU A 317 -14.64 -19.40 -4.50
N GLY A 318 -13.97 -19.47 -3.35
CA GLY A 318 -14.60 -19.37 -2.03
C GLY A 318 -14.79 -17.92 -1.56
N PRO A 319 -15.29 -17.74 -0.34
CA PRO A 319 -15.40 -16.39 0.25
C PRO A 319 -14.02 -15.80 0.52
N SER A 320 -13.92 -14.48 0.44
CA SER A 320 -12.71 -13.73 0.79
C SER A 320 -12.34 -13.91 2.26
N GLY A 321 -11.03 -13.80 2.55
CA GLY A 321 -10.46 -13.86 3.88
C GLY A 321 -9.86 -15.21 4.25
N GLY A 322 -8.93 -15.17 5.21
CA GLY A 322 -8.15 -16.32 5.67
C GLY A 322 -7.09 -16.78 4.68
N PHE A 323 -6.53 -17.98 4.92
CA PHE A 323 -5.32 -18.50 4.29
C PHE A 323 -5.57 -19.47 3.13
N SER A 324 -6.74 -19.48 2.51
CA SER A 324 -7.02 -20.26 1.30
C SER A 324 -6.52 -19.54 0.04
N GLY A 325 -6.38 -20.27 -1.06
CA GLY A 325 -5.97 -19.70 -2.34
C GLY A 325 -4.45 -19.66 -2.52
N LEU A 326 -3.92 -18.58 -3.09
CA LEU A 326 -2.53 -18.47 -3.50
C LEU A 326 -1.61 -18.19 -2.31
N TRP A 327 -0.54 -19.01 -2.15
CA TRP A 327 0.45 -18.86 -1.08
C TRP A 327 1.70 -18.10 -1.50
N SER A 328 2.17 -18.33 -2.71
CA SER A 328 3.40 -17.74 -3.26
C SER A 328 3.21 -17.32 -4.71
N ALA A 329 3.96 -16.29 -5.15
CA ALA A 329 3.94 -15.77 -6.51
C ALA A 329 5.37 -15.37 -6.94
N CYS A 330 6.09 -16.24 -7.62
CA CYS A 330 7.48 -16.03 -7.99
C CYS A 330 7.61 -15.57 -9.45
N PRO A 331 8.05 -14.33 -9.74
CA PRO A 331 8.12 -13.77 -11.09
C PRO A 331 9.52 -13.86 -11.73
N TYR A 332 10.47 -14.61 -11.16
CA TYR A 332 11.89 -14.46 -11.48
C TYR A 332 12.38 -15.28 -12.67
N LEU A 333 11.49 -15.89 -13.44
CA LEU A 333 11.87 -16.59 -14.67
C LEU A 333 12.26 -15.60 -15.79
N PRO A 334 13.32 -15.89 -16.57
CA PRO A 334 13.71 -15.10 -17.73
C PRO A 334 12.64 -15.03 -18.84
N SER A 335 11.83 -16.09 -19.00
CA SER A 335 10.70 -16.10 -19.94
C SER A 335 9.61 -15.08 -19.61
N GLY A 336 9.59 -14.55 -18.38
CA GLY A 336 8.51 -13.70 -17.88
C GLY A 336 7.32 -14.47 -17.29
N ARG A 337 7.34 -15.81 -17.35
CA ARG A 337 6.34 -16.63 -16.66
C ARG A 337 6.37 -16.37 -15.16
N ILE A 338 5.20 -16.38 -14.56
CA ILE A 338 4.99 -16.28 -13.11
C ILE A 338 4.58 -17.65 -12.63
N ILE A 339 5.15 -18.13 -11.53
CA ILE A 339 4.71 -19.36 -10.91
C ILE A 339 4.19 -19.10 -9.50
N GLY A 340 3.31 -19.96 -9.00
CA GLY A 340 2.83 -19.88 -7.62
C GLY A 340 2.36 -21.21 -7.07
N GLY A 341 2.46 -21.35 -5.75
CA GLY A 341 1.87 -22.44 -5.00
C GLY A 341 0.45 -22.07 -4.57
N GLU A 342 -0.56 -22.69 -5.18
CA GLU A 342 -1.95 -22.57 -4.72
C GLU A 342 -2.25 -23.71 -3.75
N ARG A 343 -2.82 -23.39 -2.59
CA ARG A 343 -2.91 -24.31 -1.45
C ARG A 343 -3.65 -25.64 -1.72
N THR A 344 -4.53 -25.67 -2.70
CA THR A 344 -5.38 -26.83 -3.03
C THR A 344 -5.29 -27.28 -4.48
N ARG A 345 -4.70 -26.43 -5.36
CA ARG A 345 -4.63 -26.69 -6.81
C ARG A 345 -3.20 -26.98 -7.31
N GLY A 346 -2.19 -26.83 -6.43
CA GLY A 346 -0.81 -27.16 -6.73
C GLY A 346 -0.02 -26.03 -7.36
N LEU A 347 0.85 -26.36 -8.32
CA LEU A 347 1.63 -25.38 -9.06
C LEU A 347 0.74 -24.68 -10.07
N MET A 348 0.71 -23.36 -9.99
CA MET A 348 0.08 -22.48 -10.97
C MET A 348 1.16 -21.81 -11.81
N ILE A 349 0.91 -21.66 -13.12
CA ILE A 349 1.83 -21.02 -14.06
C ILE A 349 1.02 -20.05 -14.91
N TRP A 350 1.49 -18.79 -14.96
CA TRP A 350 0.82 -17.73 -15.70
C TRP A 350 1.77 -17.05 -16.70
N GLU A 351 1.18 -16.52 -17.76
CA GLU A 351 1.74 -15.45 -18.58
C GLU A 351 1.03 -14.14 -18.25
N TRP A 352 1.77 -13.07 -18.23
CA TRP A 352 1.26 -11.73 -18.03
C TRP A 352 1.65 -10.85 -19.21
N GLU A 353 0.67 -10.24 -19.86
CA GLU A 353 0.90 -9.16 -20.79
C GLU A 353 1.23 -7.89 -20.00
N GLU A 354 2.50 -7.46 -20.05
CA GLU A 354 2.96 -6.31 -19.29
C GLU A 354 2.24 -5.04 -19.73
N HIS A 355 1.53 -4.45 -18.79
CA HIS A 355 0.90 -3.15 -18.91
C HIS A 355 1.41 -2.23 -17.81
N ARG A 356 1.66 -0.96 -18.17
CA ARG A 356 2.04 0.07 -17.22
C ARG A 356 0.86 1.00 -16.92
N ALA A 357 0.77 1.44 -15.70
CA ALA A 357 -0.22 2.45 -15.33
C ALA A 357 0.18 3.82 -15.85
N GLY A 358 -0.80 4.60 -16.28
CA GLY A 358 -0.66 6.04 -16.39
C GLY A 358 -1.17 6.72 -15.11
N ARG A 359 -0.72 7.94 -14.85
CA ARG A 359 -1.04 8.69 -13.62
C ARG A 359 -1.45 10.11 -13.94
N VAL A 360 -2.35 10.66 -13.14
CA VAL A 360 -2.76 12.06 -13.19
C VAL A 360 -2.62 12.71 -11.82
N TYR A 361 -1.97 13.85 -11.78
CA TYR A 361 -1.83 14.69 -10.60
C TYR A 361 -2.70 15.92 -10.80
N VAL A 362 -3.72 16.07 -9.97
CA VAL A 362 -4.66 17.19 -10.02
C VAL A 362 -4.35 18.15 -8.89
N GLN A 363 -4.00 19.39 -9.22
CA GLN A 363 -3.82 20.44 -8.22
C GLN A 363 -5.02 21.37 -8.23
N LEU A 364 -5.63 21.57 -7.06
CA LEU A 364 -6.72 22.49 -6.89
C LEU A 364 -6.23 23.80 -6.30
N VAL A 365 -6.61 24.90 -6.93
CA VAL A 365 -6.26 26.26 -6.49
C VAL A 365 -7.49 27.17 -6.48
N ASP A 366 -7.53 28.08 -5.53
CA ASP A 366 -8.56 29.12 -5.40
C ASP A 366 -8.38 30.18 -6.50
N SER A 367 -9.46 30.54 -7.19
CA SER A 367 -9.44 31.53 -8.28
C SER A 367 -9.00 32.91 -7.83
N ASP A 368 -9.34 33.31 -6.60
CA ASP A 368 -9.14 34.66 -6.10
C ASP A 368 -7.75 34.83 -5.47
N THR A 369 -7.31 33.81 -4.69
CA THR A 369 -6.06 33.88 -3.91
C THR A 369 -4.90 33.12 -4.55
N GLN A 370 -5.18 32.24 -5.52
CA GLN A 370 -4.22 31.29 -6.11
C GLN A 370 -3.57 30.34 -5.07
N SER A 371 -4.17 30.22 -3.90
CA SER A 371 -3.71 29.33 -2.84
C SER A 371 -4.16 27.90 -3.11
N PRO A 372 -3.37 26.88 -2.70
CA PRO A 372 -3.80 25.48 -2.74
C PRO A 372 -5.08 25.27 -1.93
N ILE A 373 -5.96 24.39 -2.41
CA ILE A 373 -7.18 24.01 -1.70
C ILE A 373 -6.95 22.65 -1.05
N PHE A 374 -6.83 22.67 0.28
CA PHE A 374 -6.66 21.49 1.11
C PHE A 374 -7.99 20.79 1.40
N ASN A 375 -7.96 19.45 1.54
CA ASN A 375 -9.10 18.62 1.95
C ASN A 375 -10.33 18.77 1.05
N ALA A 376 -10.10 18.92 -0.24
CA ALA A 376 -11.15 18.89 -1.24
C ALA A 376 -11.33 17.45 -1.76
N ASP A 377 -12.60 17.06 -2.01
CA ASP A 377 -12.92 15.76 -2.59
C ASP A 377 -12.68 15.76 -4.10
N VAL A 378 -11.94 14.78 -4.61
CA VAL A 378 -11.77 14.45 -6.02
C VAL A 378 -12.28 13.04 -6.24
N ILE A 379 -13.48 12.90 -6.80
CA ILE A 379 -14.21 11.63 -6.94
C ILE A 379 -14.10 11.15 -8.38
N ILE A 380 -13.49 9.98 -8.59
CA ILE A 380 -13.28 9.37 -9.91
C ILE A 380 -13.88 7.95 -9.88
N GLY A 381 -15.03 7.77 -10.52
CA GLY A 381 -15.75 6.50 -10.47
C GLY A 381 -16.18 6.14 -9.05
N GLN A 382 -15.56 5.13 -8.45
CA GLN A 382 -15.80 4.71 -7.06
C GLN A 382 -14.72 5.24 -6.11
N ASP A 383 -13.61 5.78 -6.63
CA ASP A 383 -12.51 6.30 -5.84
C ASP A 383 -12.81 7.71 -5.34
N SER A 384 -12.51 7.98 -4.09
CA SER A 384 -12.62 9.29 -3.47
C SER A 384 -11.29 9.67 -2.84
N LEU A 385 -10.68 10.72 -3.34
CA LEU A 385 -9.38 11.23 -2.94
C LEU A 385 -9.56 12.57 -2.25
N LEU A 386 -8.71 12.87 -1.27
CA LEU A 386 -8.64 14.18 -0.65
C LEU A 386 -7.37 14.90 -1.10
N THR A 387 -7.47 16.20 -1.38
CA THR A 387 -6.27 16.99 -1.67
C THR A 387 -5.44 17.21 -0.41
N ASP A 388 -4.10 17.11 -0.58
CA ASP A 388 -3.12 17.39 0.47
C ASP A 388 -2.99 18.90 0.78
N ASP A 389 -2.06 19.28 1.65
CA ASP A 389 -1.81 20.67 2.06
C ASP A 389 -1.28 21.57 0.93
N GLN A 390 -0.77 20.98 -0.16
CA GLN A 390 -0.37 21.65 -1.39
C GLN A 390 -1.46 21.62 -2.47
N GLY A 391 -2.66 21.12 -2.13
CA GLY A 391 -3.81 21.02 -3.03
C GLY A 391 -3.75 19.88 -4.03
N TRP A 392 -2.88 18.88 -3.85
CA TRP A 392 -2.72 17.76 -4.76
C TRP A 392 -3.64 16.59 -4.42
N ALA A 393 -4.30 16.05 -5.44
CA ALA A 393 -4.85 14.70 -5.47
C ALA A 393 -4.13 13.90 -6.57
N ARG A 394 -3.73 12.66 -6.26
CA ARG A 394 -2.96 11.81 -7.15
C ARG A 394 -3.75 10.54 -7.44
N TRP A 395 -3.85 10.17 -8.70
CA TRP A 395 -4.59 8.98 -9.12
C TRP A 395 -3.92 8.30 -10.31
N GLY A 396 -4.09 7.00 -10.43
CA GLY A 396 -3.56 6.22 -11.54
C GLY A 396 -4.53 5.14 -11.99
N ASN A 397 -4.41 4.73 -13.25
CA ASN A 397 -5.18 3.63 -13.84
C ASN A 397 -4.49 3.13 -15.11
N LEU A 398 -5.02 2.06 -15.70
CA LEU A 398 -4.75 1.67 -17.08
C LEU A 398 -5.31 2.70 -18.06
N ASN A 399 -4.94 2.57 -19.35
CA ASN A 399 -5.44 3.44 -20.42
C ASN A 399 -6.95 3.65 -20.37
N GLY A 400 -7.41 4.90 -20.48
CA GLY A 400 -8.82 5.19 -20.49
C GLY A 400 -9.16 6.67 -20.46
N THR A 401 -10.46 6.97 -20.57
CA THR A 401 -11.01 8.32 -20.41
C THR A 401 -11.89 8.33 -19.17
N PHE A 402 -11.66 9.30 -18.30
CA PHE A 402 -12.26 9.39 -16.98
C PHE A 402 -12.87 10.76 -16.74
N SER A 403 -13.73 10.82 -15.73
CA SER A 403 -14.35 12.06 -15.26
C SER A 403 -14.22 12.12 -13.75
N ALA A 404 -13.68 13.23 -13.25
CA ALA A 404 -13.61 13.55 -11.83
C ALA A 404 -14.67 14.57 -11.46
N VAL A 405 -15.38 14.33 -10.36
CA VAL A 405 -16.22 15.32 -9.69
C VAL A 405 -15.41 15.92 -8.55
N ILE A 406 -15.21 17.23 -8.59
CA ILE A 406 -14.40 17.96 -7.62
C ILE A 406 -15.34 18.77 -6.73
N GLN A 407 -15.20 18.60 -5.41
CA GLN A 407 -16.01 19.29 -4.39
C GLN A 407 -15.11 19.82 -3.28
N ALA A 408 -15.28 21.08 -2.91
CA ALA A 408 -14.57 21.68 -1.79
C ALA A 408 -15.51 22.60 -1.02
N GLU A 409 -15.30 22.69 0.29
CA GLU A 409 -16.08 23.59 1.13
C GLU A 409 -15.89 25.04 0.67
N ASN A 410 -16.99 25.77 0.51
CA ASN A 410 -17.01 27.17 0.05
C ASN A 410 -16.61 27.40 -1.42
N PHE A 411 -16.59 26.37 -2.25
CA PHE A 411 -16.33 26.47 -3.69
C PHE A 411 -17.51 25.88 -4.49
N PHE A 412 -17.65 26.33 -5.74
CA PHE A 412 -18.58 25.67 -6.66
C PHE A 412 -18.00 24.35 -7.13
N PRO A 413 -18.79 23.25 -7.15
CA PRO A 413 -18.32 21.96 -7.64
C PRO A 413 -17.99 22.05 -9.14
N GLN A 414 -16.97 21.30 -9.56
CA GLN A 414 -16.51 21.25 -10.94
C GLN A 414 -16.36 19.82 -11.42
N THR A 415 -16.57 19.58 -12.71
CA THR A 415 -16.29 18.31 -13.36
C THR A 415 -15.07 18.46 -14.27
N LEU A 416 -14.09 17.59 -14.09
CA LEU A 416 -12.89 17.49 -14.90
C LEU A 416 -12.94 16.21 -15.74
N ASN A 417 -12.81 16.32 -17.07
CA ASN A 417 -12.64 15.16 -17.94
C ASN A 417 -11.17 15.08 -18.39
N PHE A 418 -10.59 13.89 -18.33
CA PHE A 418 -9.20 13.65 -18.69
C PHE A 418 -9.01 12.24 -19.24
N SER A 419 -7.87 11.99 -19.84
CA SER A 419 -7.46 10.66 -20.31
C SER A 419 -6.20 10.22 -19.60
N ILE A 420 -6.11 8.95 -19.29
CA ILE A 420 -4.90 8.27 -18.84
C ILE A 420 -4.28 7.58 -20.04
N THR A 421 -2.99 7.77 -20.21
CA THR A 421 -2.17 7.05 -21.19
C THR A 421 -1.13 6.24 -20.42
N GLU A 422 -0.97 4.99 -20.81
CA GLU A 422 0.01 4.07 -20.22
C GLU A 422 1.40 4.70 -20.16
N ASP A 423 2.11 4.49 -19.05
CA ASP A 423 3.45 5.00 -18.78
C ASP A 423 3.59 6.55 -18.84
N GLN A 424 2.47 7.27 -18.76
CA GLN A 424 2.47 8.73 -18.74
C GLN A 424 2.05 9.25 -17.37
N LYS A 425 2.62 10.40 -16.99
CA LYS A 425 2.28 11.15 -15.78
C LYS A 425 1.86 12.56 -16.18
N ASP A 426 0.58 12.85 -16.07
CA ASP A 426 -0.01 14.13 -16.42
C ASP A 426 -0.26 14.98 -15.18
N THR A 427 -0.13 16.29 -15.34
CA THR A 427 -0.43 17.27 -14.29
C THR A 427 -1.53 18.22 -14.79
N ILE A 428 -2.61 18.34 -14.00
CA ILE A 428 -3.75 19.21 -14.32
C ILE A 428 -3.98 20.18 -13.16
N ILE A 429 -3.96 21.47 -13.46
CA ILE A 429 -4.32 22.51 -12.48
C ILE A 429 -5.79 22.88 -12.70
N VAL A 430 -6.60 22.74 -11.65
CA VAL A 430 -8.01 23.10 -11.64
C VAL A 430 -8.22 24.29 -10.72
N VAL A 431 -8.73 25.37 -11.30
CA VAL A 431 -9.03 26.60 -10.57
C VAL A 431 -10.51 26.59 -10.16
N LEU A 432 -10.77 26.61 -8.84
CA LEU A 432 -12.14 26.62 -8.32
C LEU A 432 -12.59 28.05 -7.97
N GLU A 433 -13.82 28.37 -8.34
CA GLU A 433 -14.45 29.63 -7.97
C GLU A 433 -15.09 29.55 -6.59
N SER A 434 -14.86 30.56 -5.74
CA SER A 434 -15.49 30.63 -4.42
C SER A 434 -17.00 30.79 -4.53
N SER A 435 -17.75 29.95 -3.81
CA SER A 435 -19.19 30.08 -3.65
C SER A 435 -19.58 31.11 -2.59
N ILE A 436 -18.62 31.58 -1.81
CA ILE A 436 -18.83 32.64 -0.83
C ILE A 436 -18.96 33.97 -1.58
N VAL A 437 -20.18 34.43 -1.72
CA VAL A 437 -20.43 35.81 -2.16
C VAL A 437 -19.97 36.72 -1.02
N PRO A 438 -18.96 37.58 -1.21
CA PRO A 438 -18.56 38.52 -0.18
C PRO A 438 -19.77 39.35 0.26
N THR A 439 -20.24 39.17 1.46
CA THR A 439 -21.32 40.05 1.97
C THR A 439 -20.75 41.48 2.02
N LYS A 440 -21.59 42.46 1.76
CA LYS A 440 -21.21 43.88 1.87
C LYS A 440 -20.48 44.20 3.20
N ALA A 441 -20.69 43.40 4.23
CA ALA A 441 -20.02 43.47 5.53
C ALA A 441 -18.56 42.94 5.51
N SER A 442 -18.22 41.92 4.70
CA SER A 442 -16.85 41.41 4.58
C SER A 442 -15.94 42.35 3.78
N LEU A 443 -16.46 42.91 2.69
CA LEU A 443 -15.76 43.95 1.92
C LEU A 443 -15.47 45.20 2.77
N LEU A 444 -16.39 45.55 3.69
CA LEU A 444 -16.22 46.67 4.61
C LEU A 444 -15.22 46.36 5.72
N LYS A 445 -15.01 45.09 6.09
CA LYS A 445 -14.00 44.69 7.09
C LYS A 445 -12.57 44.87 6.58
N GLU A 446 -12.34 44.70 5.29
CA GLU A 446 -11.06 45.01 4.64
C GLU A 446 -10.79 46.51 4.53
N THR A 447 -11.87 47.32 4.42
CA THR A 447 -11.78 48.77 4.28
C THR A 447 -11.54 49.45 5.63
N PHE A 448 -12.00 48.88 6.75
CA PHE A 448 -11.93 49.42 8.10
C PHE A 448 -11.57 48.36 9.12
N SER A 449 -10.56 48.65 9.94
CA SER A 449 -10.17 47.76 11.04
C SER A 449 -9.73 48.59 12.25
N PHE A 450 -9.67 47.96 13.43
CA PHE A 450 -9.10 48.55 14.62
C PHE A 450 -8.46 47.52 15.54
N ALA A 451 -7.46 47.94 16.31
CA ALA A 451 -6.79 47.15 17.35
C ALA A 451 -6.17 48.08 18.40
N PRO A 452 -5.90 47.57 19.62
CA PRO A 452 -6.27 46.29 20.17
C PRO A 452 -7.76 46.20 20.59
N ASN A 453 -8.30 45.00 20.65
CA ASN A 453 -9.63 44.73 21.19
C ASN A 453 -9.62 43.38 21.92
N PRO A 454 -9.73 43.32 23.23
CA PRO A 454 -10.02 44.41 24.18
C PRO A 454 -8.92 45.46 24.29
N THR A 455 -9.31 46.67 24.74
CA THR A 455 -8.41 47.81 24.97
C THR A 455 -8.58 48.41 26.34
N LYS A 456 -7.52 49.09 26.85
CA LYS A 456 -7.60 49.85 28.11
C LYS A 456 -7.81 51.36 27.89
N HIS A 457 -7.04 51.98 27.02
CA HIS A 457 -7.01 53.41 26.90
C HIS A 457 -7.21 53.95 25.51
N GLN A 458 -6.79 53.21 24.51
CA GLN A 458 -6.83 53.70 23.12
C GLN A 458 -6.89 52.54 22.13
N ILE A 459 -7.38 52.83 20.93
CA ILE A 459 -7.33 51.96 19.78
C ILE A 459 -6.65 52.66 18.61
N GLN A 460 -6.03 51.88 17.75
CA GLN A 460 -5.65 52.34 16.43
C GLN A 460 -6.68 51.87 15.41
N ILE A 461 -7.25 52.80 14.67
CA ILE A 461 -8.12 52.49 13.52
C ILE A 461 -7.31 52.57 12.24
N GLN A 462 -7.57 51.65 11.33
CA GLN A 462 -7.06 51.70 9.97
C GLN A 462 -8.24 51.92 9.04
N ALA A 463 -8.15 52.92 8.19
CA ALA A 463 -9.18 53.27 7.21
C ALA A 463 -8.56 53.39 5.83
N MET A 464 -9.06 52.67 4.83
CA MET A 464 -8.64 52.78 3.44
C MET A 464 -9.29 53.98 2.72
N GLN A 465 -10.37 54.54 3.32
CA GLN A 465 -11.04 55.74 2.82
C GLN A 465 -11.53 56.62 3.96
N ALA A 466 -11.85 57.87 3.68
CA ALA A 466 -12.40 58.78 4.67
C ALA A 466 -13.77 58.31 5.19
N ALA A 467 -13.98 58.34 6.53
CA ALA A 467 -15.20 57.95 7.16
C ALA A 467 -15.48 58.80 8.43
N GLU A 468 -16.77 58.94 8.73
CA GLU A 468 -17.17 59.38 10.05
C GLU A 468 -17.21 58.15 11.01
N TRP A 469 -16.48 58.23 12.10
CA TRP A 469 -16.40 57.19 13.07
C TRP A 469 -17.26 57.54 14.29
N ARG A 470 -17.97 56.57 14.82
CA ARG A 470 -18.81 56.71 16.01
C ARG A 470 -18.52 55.58 16.98
N ILE A 471 -18.55 55.89 18.28
CA ILE A 471 -18.59 54.87 19.31
C ILE A 471 -19.95 54.99 20.00
N LEU A 472 -20.68 53.90 20.05
CA LEU A 472 -22.02 53.80 20.60
C LEU A 472 -22.01 52.85 21.78
N ASP A 473 -22.92 53.09 22.73
CA ASP A 473 -23.26 52.10 23.73
C ASP A 473 -24.11 50.95 23.14
N ILE A 474 -24.38 49.92 23.94
CA ILE A 474 -25.15 48.76 23.48
C ILE A 474 -26.61 49.08 23.17
N ALA A 475 -27.13 50.21 23.65
CA ALA A 475 -28.47 50.72 23.35
C ALA A 475 -28.49 51.56 22.06
N GLY A 476 -27.34 51.77 21.39
CA GLY A 476 -27.23 52.52 20.13
C GLY A 476 -27.07 54.04 20.32
N LYS A 477 -26.89 54.54 21.56
CA LYS A 477 -26.59 55.95 21.81
C LYS A 477 -25.18 56.27 21.42
N VAL A 478 -24.97 57.33 20.62
CA VAL A 478 -23.64 57.78 20.20
C VAL A 478 -22.96 58.50 21.36
N LEU A 479 -21.76 58.03 21.74
CA LEU A 479 -20.95 58.53 22.82
C LEU A 479 -19.79 59.40 22.31
N LEU A 480 -19.19 59.01 21.18
CA LEU A 480 -18.11 59.76 20.53
C LEU A 480 -18.34 59.77 19.01
N THR A 481 -17.99 60.91 18.36
CA THR A 481 -18.01 61.04 16.92
C THR A 481 -16.73 61.78 16.47
N PHE A 482 -16.08 61.27 15.40
CA PHE A 482 -14.91 61.89 14.80
C PHE A 482 -14.82 61.54 13.31
N VAL A 483 -14.29 62.45 12.50
CA VAL A 483 -14.05 62.22 11.09
C VAL A 483 -12.56 61.99 10.88
N LYS A 484 -12.21 60.93 10.14
CA LYS A 484 -10.82 60.59 9.77
C LYS A 484 -10.71 60.34 8.30
N SER A 485 -9.61 60.82 7.73
CA SER A 485 -9.18 60.50 6.36
C SER A 485 -8.72 59.03 6.27
N SER A 486 -8.37 58.58 5.08
CA SER A 486 -7.67 57.29 4.94
C SER A 486 -6.33 57.31 5.73
N GLY A 487 -5.91 56.12 6.19
CA GLY A 487 -4.71 55.92 6.97
C GLY A 487 -4.93 55.41 8.38
N ASN A 488 -3.87 55.39 9.17
CA ASN A 488 -3.90 54.91 10.58
C ASN A 488 -4.09 56.09 11.53
N HIS A 489 -5.02 55.95 12.45
CA HIS A 489 -5.34 57.00 13.44
C HIS A 489 -5.51 56.40 14.82
N THR A 490 -5.00 57.08 15.83
CA THR A 490 -5.19 56.70 17.26
C THR A 490 -6.43 57.38 17.83
N ILE A 491 -7.27 56.63 18.48
CA ILE A 491 -8.49 57.11 19.19
C ILE A 491 -8.34 56.88 20.68
N ASN A 492 -8.43 57.94 21.45
CA ASN A 492 -8.38 57.88 22.91
C ASN A 492 -9.75 57.52 23.48
N LEU A 493 -9.81 56.53 24.36
CA LEU A 493 -11.00 56.02 25.01
C LEU A 493 -10.98 56.18 26.54
N GLN A 494 -10.02 56.93 27.09
CA GLN A 494 -9.84 57.04 28.54
C GLN A 494 -11.08 57.54 29.27
N ASN A 495 -11.89 58.38 28.63
CA ASN A 495 -13.10 58.95 29.19
C ASN A 495 -14.32 58.03 29.13
N LEU A 496 -14.22 56.85 28.51
CA LEU A 496 -15.29 55.87 28.50
C LEU A 496 -15.12 54.91 29.67
N PRO A 497 -16.16 54.56 30.41
CA PRO A 497 -16.13 53.47 31.38
C PRO A 497 -15.76 52.13 30.78
N SER A 498 -15.31 51.17 31.62
CA SER A 498 -15.13 49.82 31.17
C SER A 498 -16.48 49.20 30.76
N GLY A 499 -16.51 48.51 29.64
CA GLY A 499 -17.75 47.96 29.06
C GLY A 499 -17.66 47.52 27.62
N THR A 500 -18.79 47.12 27.08
CA THR A 500 -18.95 46.76 25.68
C THR A 500 -19.58 47.90 24.91
N TYR A 501 -19.00 48.24 23.77
CA TYR A 501 -19.40 49.30 22.87
C TYR A 501 -19.50 48.77 21.45
N ILE A 502 -20.10 49.57 20.57
CA ILE A 502 -20.08 49.38 19.12
C ILE A 502 -19.23 50.49 18.51
N ILE A 503 -18.17 50.16 17.80
CA ILE A 503 -17.46 51.09 16.93
C ILE A 503 -18.06 51.00 15.52
N GLN A 504 -18.35 52.14 14.93
CA GLN A 504 -19.01 52.28 13.66
C GLN A 504 -18.20 53.21 12.74
N ALA A 505 -17.99 52.82 11.49
CA ALA A 505 -17.51 53.70 10.44
C ALA A 505 -18.62 53.94 9.41
N VAL A 506 -18.87 55.20 9.06
CA VAL A 506 -19.94 55.63 8.17
C VAL A 506 -19.34 56.42 7.01
N THR A 507 -19.61 55.97 5.78
CA THR A 507 -19.30 56.71 4.57
C THR A 507 -20.55 57.15 3.86
N ALA A 508 -20.49 57.88 2.74
CA ALA A 508 -21.64 58.32 1.97
C ALA A 508 -22.56 57.16 1.52
N HIS A 509 -22.00 55.95 1.37
CA HIS A 509 -22.70 54.80 0.79
C HIS A 509 -22.78 53.58 1.70
N ASN A 510 -21.97 53.52 2.75
CA ASN A 510 -21.77 52.29 3.56
C ASN A 510 -21.66 52.57 5.05
N ARG A 511 -22.04 51.56 5.85
CA ARG A 511 -21.87 51.57 7.30
C ARG A 511 -21.23 50.26 7.72
N TRP A 512 -20.13 50.36 8.49
CA TRP A 512 -19.40 49.24 9.08
C TRP A 512 -19.53 49.30 10.61
N ASN A 513 -19.77 48.18 11.29
CA ASN A 513 -19.92 48.07 12.74
C ASN A 513 -19.08 46.90 13.24
N GLN A 514 -18.48 47.12 14.42
CA GLN A 514 -17.79 46.03 15.14
C GLN A 514 -17.89 46.23 16.65
N LYS A 515 -17.87 45.11 17.38
CA LYS A 515 -17.85 45.14 18.87
C LYS A 515 -16.51 45.64 19.35
N LEU A 516 -16.50 46.61 20.27
CA LEU A 516 -15.36 47.15 21.00
C LEU A 516 -15.51 46.82 22.48
N ILE A 517 -14.47 46.23 23.08
CA ILE A 517 -14.41 45.91 24.50
C ILE A 517 -13.37 46.79 25.16
N LYS A 518 -13.81 47.64 26.14
CA LYS A 518 -12.92 48.42 26.98
C LYS A 518 -12.81 47.77 28.36
N GLN A 519 -11.57 47.59 28.80
CA GLN A 519 -11.20 47.04 30.11
C GLN A 519 -10.55 48.13 30.95
N ASP A 520 -10.49 47.94 32.28
CA ASP A 520 -9.80 48.80 33.23
C ASP A 520 -8.28 48.77 33.09
#